data_9bd25d3c161977b4c624f87f0714aa22
#
_entry.id   9bd25d3c161977b4c624f87f0714aa22
#
_cell.length_a   1.000
_cell.length_b   1.000
_cell.length_c   1.000
_cell.angle_alpha   90.00
_cell.angle_beta   90.00
_cell.angle_gamma   90.00
#
_symmetry.space_group_name_H-M   'P 1'
#
loop_
_entity.id
_entity.type
_entity.pdbx_description
1 polymer ?
#
loop_
_entity_poly.entity_id
_entity_poly.type
_entity_poly.pdbx_seq_one_letter_code
_entity_poly.pdbx_strand_id
1 'polypeptide(L)'
;MSFALTNIYVPSYEDDKACRALSLSSSDIFLQSLPPAERTKYEAPEKVQALHRLMSDKLGFKMVPTGHASGANGSMAAVPETEKEALRQKYHIPKGKGVLSFLGTRLAYDSCTNPEDFPFLAKGNEPYLGKVAYGIDLDGRNGKNDFRGPNGEQGVDNELIRATGCNFATRDYGTPKVADEVITSIGSPTLVEITDVDDPLNDDDVTVHVYASASPLEVSGSGKGLGWASLDVDPDPRFQTQVKGRIRNGELSTEPFDLRVRLREQIVDSYREVRKAQIRATIKAGESIEGGIYGYHTLASIEEGYHQSTQVGANLTRMSCPALIKSVRSHADAFPDPKSGRNTAISSALRFRGIPAFLIKPAQKVAQGSQQ
;
A
#
# COMPACT_ATOMS: atom_id res chain seq x y z
N MET A 1 -14.18 -17.99 12.62
CA MET A 1 -12.76 -18.27 12.24
C MET A 1 -12.05 -16.94 12.14
N SER A 2 -10.82 -16.83 12.66
CA SER A 2 -10.11 -15.52 12.65
C SER A 2 -8.65 -15.70 12.22
N PHE A 3 -8.16 -14.73 11.44
CA PHE A 3 -6.84 -14.78 10.82
C PHE A 3 -6.15 -13.42 10.90
N ALA A 4 -4.83 -13.43 11.06
CA ALA A 4 -3.96 -12.30 10.84
C ALA A 4 -3.29 -12.44 9.47
N LEU A 5 -3.45 -11.45 8.61
CA LEU A 5 -2.82 -11.46 7.29
C LEU A 5 -1.34 -11.13 7.43
N THR A 6 -0.48 -12.11 7.17
CA THR A 6 0.97 -11.97 7.32
C THR A 6 1.60 -11.23 6.15
N ASN A 7 0.92 -11.17 5.01
CA ASN A 7 1.32 -10.35 3.88
C ASN A 7 0.11 -9.88 3.06
N ILE A 8 0.23 -8.70 2.45
CA ILE A 8 -0.65 -8.19 1.40
C ILE A 8 0.24 -7.53 0.35
N TYR A 9 0.25 -8.03 -0.87
CA TYR A 9 1.15 -7.55 -1.91
C TYR A 9 0.48 -7.49 -3.29
N VAL A 10 1.06 -6.68 -4.19
CA VAL A 10 0.66 -6.64 -5.60
C VAL A 10 1.35 -7.81 -6.31
N PRO A 11 0.60 -8.82 -6.78
CA PRO A 11 1.20 -9.97 -7.44
C PRO A 11 1.68 -9.60 -8.85
N SER A 12 2.92 -9.92 -9.17
CA SER A 12 3.41 -9.91 -10.54
C SER A 12 3.33 -11.31 -11.16
N TYR A 13 2.93 -11.39 -12.43
CA TYR A 13 3.07 -12.61 -13.21
C TYR A 13 4.48 -12.67 -13.80
N GLU A 14 5.13 -13.81 -13.69
CA GLU A 14 6.48 -14.00 -14.25
C GLU A 14 6.41 -14.06 -15.77
N ASP A 15 6.76 -12.98 -16.42
CA ASP A 15 6.92 -12.85 -17.86
C ASP A 15 8.10 -11.91 -18.14
N ASP A 16 9.21 -12.48 -18.58
CA ASP A 16 10.45 -11.75 -18.87
C ASP A 16 10.27 -10.68 -19.96
N LYS A 17 9.23 -10.79 -20.79
CA LYS A 17 8.93 -9.83 -21.86
C LYS A 17 7.91 -8.77 -21.46
N ALA A 18 7.35 -8.89 -20.27
CA ALA A 18 6.32 -7.97 -19.80
C ALA A 18 6.85 -6.55 -19.54
N CYS A 19 8.13 -6.39 -19.28
CA CYS A 19 8.79 -5.09 -19.11
C CYS A 19 9.93 -4.96 -20.11
N ARG A 20 9.97 -3.86 -20.88
CA ARG A 20 11.12 -3.56 -21.74
C ARG A 20 12.39 -3.27 -20.92
N ALA A 21 12.20 -2.61 -19.80
CA ALA A 21 13.22 -2.32 -18.80
C ALA A 21 12.52 -2.16 -17.44
N LEU A 22 13.29 -2.11 -16.35
CA LEU A 22 12.76 -1.63 -15.09
C LEU A 22 12.59 -0.12 -15.13
N SER A 23 11.56 0.38 -14.45
CA SER A 23 11.35 1.81 -14.28
C SER A 23 12.53 2.45 -13.55
N LEU A 24 12.87 3.67 -13.97
CA LEU A 24 13.98 4.42 -13.38
C LEU A 24 13.59 4.99 -12.01
N SER A 25 14.50 4.95 -11.06
CA SER A 25 14.38 5.66 -9.80
C SER A 25 14.59 7.17 -9.98
N SER A 26 14.21 7.97 -8.98
CA SER A 26 14.53 9.40 -8.96
C SER A 26 16.04 9.65 -9.08
N SER A 27 16.87 8.82 -8.44
CA SER A 27 18.33 8.94 -8.53
C SER A 27 18.88 8.55 -9.90
N ASP A 28 18.30 7.55 -10.58
CA ASP A 28 18.72 7.21 -11.96
C ASP A 28 18.39 8.36 -12.93
N ILE A 29 17.18 8.93 -12.82
CA ILE A 29 16.77 10.08 -13.64
C ILE A 29 17.68 11.27 -13.37
N PHE A 30 17.97 11.56 -12.10
CA PHE A 30 18.85 12.63 -11.72
C PHE A 30 20.29 12.41 -12.24
N LEU A 31 20.84 11.21 -12.07
CA LEU A 31 22.15 10.82 -12.57
C LEU A 31 22.27 11.05 -14.08
N GLN A 32 21.25 10.61 -14.83
CA GLN A 32 21.21 10.80 -16.29
C GLN A 32 21.13 12.28 -16.69
N SER A 33 20.62 13.14 -15.84
CA SER A 33 20.54 14.60 -16.08
C SER A 33 21.86 15.35 -15.86
N LEU A 34 22.84 14.72 -15.19
CA LEU A 34 24.14 15.33 -14.95
C LEU A 34 25.00 15.39 -16.22
N PRO A 35 25.85 16.42 -16.36
CA PRO A 35 26.86 16.45 -17.42
C PRO A 35 27.74 15.19 -17.39
N PRO A 36 28.21 14.67 -18.54
CA PRO A 36 28.97 13.41 -18.59
C PRO A 36 30.15 13.36 -17.62
N ALA A 37 30.94 14.43 -17.53
CA ALA A 37 32.09 14.50 -16.62
C ALA A 37 31.72 14.50 -15.12
N GLU A 38 30.52 14.92 -14.77
CA GLU A 38 30.00 14.84 -13.39
C GLU A 38 29.36 13.47 -13.12
N ARG A 39 28.65 12.92 -14.12
CA ARG A 39 27.96 11.63 -14.03
C ARG A 39 28.89 10.49 -13.66
N THR A 40 30.05 10.38 -14.35
CA THR A 40 31.04 9.33 -14.11
C THR A 40 31.55 9.24 -12.67
N LYS A 41 31.44 10.33 -11.89
CA LYS A 41 31.82 10.34 -10.47
C LYS A 41 30.85 9.58 -9.58
N TYR A 42 29.61 9.31 -10.06
CA TYR A 42 28.52 8.76 -9.26
C TYR A 42 27.92 7.48 -9.85
N GLU A 43 28.42 6.96 -10.97
CA GLU A 43 27.89 5.76 -11.63
C GLU A 43 28.19 4.47 -10.84
N ALA A 44 29.25 4.45 -10.04
CA ALA A 44 29.63 3.27 -9.29
C ALA A 44 28.67 3.00 -8.12
N PRO A 45 28.27 1.75 -7.86
CA PRO A 45 27.28 1.39 -6.83
C PRO A 45 27.60 1.93 -5.43
N GLU A 46 28.89 1.97 -5.06
CA GLU A 46 29.34 2.53 -3.77
C GLU A 46 29.14 4.04 -3.65
N LYS A 47 28.86 4.74 -4.75
CA LYS A 47 28.60 6.17 -4.80
C LYS A 47 27.12 6.56 -4.63
N VAL A 48 26.23 5.59 -4.52
CA VAL A 48 24.78 5.84 -4.45
C VAL A 48 24.38 6.81 -3.33
N GLN A 49 24.99 6.71 -2.15
CA GLN A 49 24.73 7.63 -1.03
C GLN A 49 25.23 9.06 -1.30
N ALA A 50 26.33 9.18 -2.03
CA ALA A 50 26.85 10.48 -2.46
C ALA A 50 25.95 11.10 -3.53
N LEU A 51 25.43 10.30 -4.45
CA LEU A 51 24.45 10.72 -5.45
C LEU A 51 23.14 11.21 -4.79
N HIS A 52 22.62 10.47 -3.81
CA HIS A 52 21.41 10.90 -3.09
C HIS A 52 21.60 12.24 -2.36
N ARG A 53 22.76 12.46 -1.75
CA ARG A 53 23.10 13.74 -1.12
C ARG A 53 23.17 14.87 -2.15
N LEU A 54 23.90 14.66 -3.26
CA LEU A 54 23.99 15.63 -4.34
C LEU A 54 22.60 15.97 -4.92
N MET A 55 21.76 14.96 -5.14
CA MET A 55 20.38 15.15 -5.61
C MET A 55 19.57 16.00 -4.62
N SER A 56 19.62 15.66 -3.33
CA SER A 56 18.91 16.40 -2.28
C SER A 56 19.35 17.87 -2.24
N ASP A 57 20.66 18.11 -2.31
CA ASP A 57 21.21 19.48 -2.29
C ASP A 57 20.81 20.27 -3.54
N LYS A 58 20.98 19.70 -4.74
CA LYS A 58 20.67 20.38 -6.01
C LYS A 58 19.18 20.62 -6.21
N LEU A 59 18.32 19.72 -5.72
CA LEU A 59 16.87 19.82 -5.83
C LEU A 59 16.22 20.55 -4.64
N GLY A 60 16.99 20.88 -3.62
CA GLY A 60 16.50 21.59 -2.45
C GLY A 60 15.60 20.74 -1.55
N PHE A 61 15.77 19.42 -1.55
CA PHE A 61 15.03 18.54 -0.63
C PHE A 61 15.35 18.89 0.82
N LYS A 62 14.33 18.86 1.67
CA LYS A 62 14.44 19.18 3.09
C LYS A 62 13.88 18.03 3.93
N MET A 63 14.58 17.72 4.98
CA MET A 63 14.09 16.82 6.02
C MET A 63 14.53 17.39 7.37
N VAL A 64 13.61 18.11 8.01
CA VAL A 64 13.91 18.92 9.20
C VAL A 64 13.26 18.32 10.43
N PRO A 65 14.02 18.15 11.53
CA PRO A 65 13.48 17.70 12.81
C PRO A 65 12.39 18.63 13.31
N THR A 66 11.30 18.07 13.83
CA THR A 66 10.20 18.84 14.44
C THR A 66 10.42 19.14 15.93
N GLY A 67 11.34 18.44 16.57
CA GLY A 67 11.51 18.49 18.04
C GLY A 67 10.54 17.58 18.81
N HIS A 68 9.61 16.93 18.12
CA HIS A 68 8.71 15.97 18.75
C HIS A 68 9.30 14.56 18.71
N ALA A 69 9.12 13.81 19.81
CA ALA A 69 9.40 12.37 19.82
C ALA A 69 8.25 11.61 19.18
N SER A 70 8.55 10.51 18.50
CA SER A 70 7.51 9.55 18.10
C SER A 70 6.82 9.03 19.37
N GLY A 71 5.48 9.04 19.38
CA GLY A 71 4.72 8.40 20.45
C GLY A 71 5.07 6.92 20.58
N ALA A 72 4.93 6.35 21.79
CA ALA A 72 5.28 4.97 22.10
C ALA A 72 4.65 3.92 21.17
N ASN A 73 3.56 4.27 20.47
CA ASN A 73 2.86 3.42 19.50
C ASN A 73 3.05 3.88 18.05
N GLY A 74 4.09 4.67 17.75
CA GLY A 74 4.27 5.23 16.41
C GLY A 74 3.13 6.19 16.00
N SER A 75 2.30 6.65 16.94
CA SER A 75 1.28 7.65 16.67
C SER A 75 1.97 8.95 16.30
N MET A 76 1.58 9.53 15.15
CA MET A 76 2.01 10.87 14.78
C MET A 76 1.54 11.83 15.88
N ALA A 77 2.48 12.37 16.66
CA ALA A 77 2.18 13.50 17.51
C ALA A 77 1.63 14.61 16.61
N ALA A 78 0.44 15.11 16.91
CA ALA A 78 -0.17 16.18 16.16
C ALA A 78 0.68 17.44 16.35
N VAL A 79 1.61 17.68 15.41
CA VAL A 79 2.41 18.91 15.39
C VAL A 79 1.47 20.05 14.96
N PRO A 80 1.30 21.09 15.76
CA PRO A 80 0.43 22.22 15.43
C PRO A 80 0.84 22.85 14.09
N GLU A 81 -0.15 23.29 13.29
CA GLU A 81 0.15 23.89 11.97
C GLU A 81 0.97 25.17 12.08
N THR A 82 0.82 25.93 13.18
CA THR A 82 1.66 27.10 13.48
C THR A 82 3.14 26.74 13.62
N GLU A 83 3.43 25.61 14.24
CA GLU A 83 4.81 25.10 14.38
C GLU A 83 5.35 24.59 13.04
N LYS A 84 4.56 23.86 12.26
CA LYS A 84 4.94 23.45 10.90
C LYS A 84 5.26 24.69 10.04
N GLU A 85 4.45 25.73 10.15
CA GLU A 85 4.67 26.96 9.38
C GLU A 85 5.95 27.68 9.82
N ALA A 86 6.25 27.72 11.13
CA ALA A 86 7.52 28.25 11.63
C ALA A 86 8.73 27.46 11.11
N LEU A 87 8.62 26.11 11.05
CA LEU A 87 9.65 25.26 10.45
C LEU A 87 9.80 25.51 8.95
N ARG A 88 8.69 25.66 8.19
CA ARG A 88 8.74 25.99 6.77
C ARG A 88 9.50 27.28 6.53
N GLN A 89 9.19 28.32 7.28
CA GLN A 89 9.88 29.62 7.18
C GLN A 89 11.38 29.52 7.51
N LYS A 90 11.69 28.89 8.64
CA LYS A 90 13.08 28.74 9.10
C LYS A 90 13.96 27.97 8.11
N TYR A 91 13.41 26.94 7.45
CA TYR A 91 14.16 26.06 6.54
C TYR A 91 13.87 26.31 5.06
N HIS A 92 13.21 27.42 4.75
CA HIS A 92 12.88 27.84 3.37
C HIS A 92 12.07 26.78 2.59
N ILE A 93 11.16 26.09 3.25
CA ILE A 93 10.17 25.22 2.60
C ILE A 93 9.02 26.11 2.12
N PRO A 94 8.55 25.98 0.86
CA PRO A 94 7.42 26.77 0.37
C PRO A 94 6.19 26.65 1.25
N LYS A 95 5.44 27.75 1.41
CA LYS A 95 4.22 27.81 2.24
C LYS A 95 3.22 26.72 1.86
N GLY A 96 2.70 26.01 2.84
CA GLY A 96 1.75 24.93 2.63
C GLY A 96 2.34 23.64 2.03
N LYS A 97 3.66 23.60 1.81
CA LYS A 97 4.37 22.41 1.30
C LYS A 97 5.01 21.61 2.44
N GLY A 98 5.45 20.42 2.11
CA GLY A 98 6.05 19.50 3.06
C GLY A 98 4.99 18.72 3.85
N VAL A 99 5.31 17.47 4.16
CA VAL A 99 4.49 16.52 4.90
C VAL A 99 5.27 16.03 6.11
N LEU A 100 4.60 15.80 7.23
CA LEU A 100 5.21 15.13 8.37
C LEU A 100 5.59 13.71 7.98
N SER A 101 6.81 13.31 8.33
CA SER A 101 7.20 11.91 8.21
C SER A 101 6.27 11.02 9.05
N PHE A 102 6.23 9.75 8.71
CA PHE A 102 5.44 8.74 9.42
C PHE A 102 5.57 8.81 10.96
N LEU A 103 6.77 9.06 11.47
CA LEU A 103 7.00 9.15 12.91
C LEU A 103 6.66 10.53 13.51
N GLY A 104 6.20 11.49 12.72
CA GLY A 104 5.93 12.85 13.17
C GLY A 104 7.17 13.64 13.58
N THR A 105 8.37 13.03 13.50
CA THR A 105 9.62 13.58 14.01
C THR A 105 10.31 14.52 13.02
N ARG A 106 9.88 14.55 11.76
CA ARG A 106 10.50 15.35 10.72
C ARG A 106 9.46 15.91 9.76
N LEU A 107 9.65 17.14 9.34
CA LEU A 107 8.92 17.75 8.23
C LEU A 107 9.74 17.55 6.95
N ALA A 108 9.23 16.75 6.02
CA ALA A 108 9.88 16.43 4.75
C ALA A 108 9.28 17.25 3.60
N TYR A 109 10.15 17.84 2.77
CA TYR A 109 9.82 18.44 1.48
C TYR A 109 10.73 17.83 0.44
N ASP A 110 10.20 16.98 -0.39
CA ASP A 110 10.93 16.23 -1.41
C ASP A 110 10.02 15.81 -2.58
N SER A 111 10.53 15.01 -3.49
CA SER A 111 9.79 14.61 -4.68
C SER A 111 8.63 13.63 -4.41
N CYS A 112 8.58 12.97 -3.27
CA CYS A 112 7.45 12.14 -2.87
C CYS A 112 6.37 12.95 -2.16
N THR A 113 6.79 13.84 -1.27
CA THR A 113 5.86 14.69 -0.51
C THR A 113 5.23 15.79 -1.36
N ASN A 114 5.93 16.28 -2.39
CA ASN A 114 5.48 17.33 -3.29
C ASN A 114 5.84 17.02 -4.76
N PRO A 115 5.29 15.97 -5.36
CA PRO A 115 5.72 15.48 -6.69
C PRO A 115 5.58 16.49 -7.81
N GLU A 116 4.61 17.39 -7.73
CA GLU A 116 4.35 18.43 -8.75
C GLU A 116 5.45 19.50 -8.83
N ASP A 117 6.24 19.66 -7.76
CA ASP A 117 7.36 20.62 -7.74
C ASP A 117 8.61 20.05 -8.45
N PHE A 118 8.59 18.75 -8.80
CA PHE A 118 9.72 18.04 -9.42
C PHE A 118 9.33 17.32 -10.72
N PRO A 119 8.73 18.02 -11.70
CA PRO A 119 8.13 17.39 -12.87
C PRO A 119 9.15 16.66 -13.77
N PHE A 120 10.43 17.01 -13.71
CA PHE A 120 11.46 16.33 -14.49
C PHE A 120 11.72 14.90 -13.99
N LEU A 121 11.41 14.59 -12.71
CA LEU A 121 11.46 13.25 -12.15
C LEU A 121 10.24 12.37 -12.53
N ALA A 122 9.22 12.97 -13.18
CA ALA A 122 8.04 12.25 -13.65
C ALA A 122 8.27 11.51 -14.98
N LYS A 123 9.51 11.08 -15.25
CA LYS A 123 9.93 10.34 -16.44
C LYS A 123 10.40 8.94 -16.04
N GLY A 124 10.53 8.08 -17.03
CA GLY A 124 11.18 6.77 -16.83
C GLY A 124 10.32 5.71 -16.13
N ASN A 125 9.00 5.90 -16.01
CA ASN A 125 8.12 4.81 -15.66
C ASN A 125 7.86 3.94 -16.89
N GLU A 126 8.16 2.64 -16.79
CA GLU A 126 7.89 1.66 -17.81
C GLU A 126 6.56 0.96 -17.50
N PRO A 127 5.59 0.95 -18.44
CA PRO A 127 4.35 0.23 -18.25
C PRO A 127 4.57 -1.28 -18.38
N TYR A 128 3.77 -2.05 -17.64
CA TYR A 128 3.71 -3.49 -17.81
C TYR A 128 2.98 -3.85 -19.12
N LEU A 129 3.67 -4.53 -20.02
CA LEU A 129 3.17 -4.89 -21.36
C LEU A 129 2.64 -6.34 -21.44
N GLY A 130 2.77 -7.11 -20.37
CA GLY A 130 2.26 -8.48 -20.27
C GLY A 130 0.77 -8.56 -20.57
N LYS A 131 0.32 -9.72 -21.00
CA LYS A 131 -1.08 -10.02 -21.30
C LYS A 131 -1.76 -10.85 -20.22
N VAL A 132 -1.00 -11.29 -19.23
CA VAL A 132 -1.47 -12.09 -18.10
C VAL A 132 -1.27 -11.30 -16.82
N ALA A 133 -2.30 -11.25 -15.98
CA ALA A 133 -2.24 -10.66 -14.65
C ALA A 133 -3.16 -11.42 -13.68
N TYR A 134 -2.84 -11.37 -12.39
CA TYR A 134 -3.78 -11.78 -11.36
C TYR A 134 -4.90 -10.75 -11.24
N GLY A 135 -6.12 -11.20 -11.05
CA GLY A 135 -7.27 -10.35 -10.93
C GLY A 135 -8.57 -11.10 -11.20
N ILE A 136 -9.64 -10.35 -11.31
CA ILE A 136 -10.95 -10.83 -11.72
C ILE A 136 -11.56 -9.80 -12.67
N ASP A 137 -12.59 -10.18 -13.38
CA ASP A 137 -13.46 -9.26 -14.09
C ASP A 137 -14.30 -8.48 -13.05
N LEU A 138 -14.06 -7.18 -12.94
CA LEU A 138 -14.71 -6.27 -11.97
C LEU A 138 -15.91 -5.54 -12.57
N ASP A 139 -15.93 -5.35 -13.89
CA ASP A 139 -16.95 -4.54 -14.57
C ASP A 139 -17.91 -5.35 -15.43
N GLY A 140 -17.70 -6.67 -15.57
CA GLY A 140 -18.53 -7.59 -16.37
C GLY A 140 -18.27 -7.49 -17.87
N ARG A 141 -17.12 -6.96 -18.29
CA ARG A 141 -16.77 -6.76 -19.69
C ARG A 141 -15.48 -7.50 -20.04
N ASN A 142 -15.26 -7.69 -21.32
CA ASN A 142 -13.99 -8.20 -21.82
C ASN A 142 -13.46 -7.19 -22.84
N GLY A 143 -12.81 -6.17 -22.33
CA GLY A 143 -12.26 -5.06 -23.09
C GLY A 143 -10.95 -5.41 -23.78
N LYS A 144 -10.56 -4.61 -24.77
CA LYS A 144 -9.30 -4.80 -25.51
C LYS A 144 -8.05 -4.70 -24.63
N ASN A 145 -8.15 -3.96 -23.54
CA ASN A 145 -7.03 -3.69 -22.64
C ASN A 145 -6.99 -4.65 -21.44
N ASP A 146 -8.02 -5.46 -21.23
CA ASP A 146 -8.09 -6.38 -20.09
C ASP A 146 -7.05 -7.47 -20.21
N PHE A 147 -6.67 -8.00 -19.08
CA PHE A 147 -5.74 -9.11 -19.02
C PHE A 147 -6.47 -10.45 -19.10
N ARG A 148 -5.68 -11.50 -19.33
CA ARG A 148 -6.08 -12.87 -19.02
C ARG A 148 -5.57 -13.21 -17.63
N GLY A 149 -6.36 -13.97 -16.86
CA GLY A 149 -5.88 -14.58 -15.64
C GLY A 149 -4.91 -15.73 -15.93
N PRO A 150 -4.09 -16.12 -14.92
CA PRO A 150 -3.12 -17.22 -15.07
C PRO A 150 -3.74 -18.57 -15.49
N ASN A 151 -5.00 -18.81 -15.16
CA ASN A 151 -5.73 -20.04 -15.52
C ASN A 151 -6.60 -19.86 -16.78
N GLY A 152 -6.44 -18.76 -17.50
CA GLY A 152 -7.16 -18.50 -18.75
C GLY A 152 -8.45 -17.67 -18.58
N GLU A 153 -8.72 -17.14 -17.42
CA GLU A 153 -9.83 -16.22 -17.17
C GLU A 153 -9.76 -15.03 -18.12
N GLN A 154 -10.91 -14.55 -18.58
CA GLN A 154 -11.00 -13.41 -19.50
C GLN A 154 -11.51 -12.16 -18.75
N GLY A 155 -11.24 -10.97 -19.30
CA GLY A 155 -11.76 -9.70 -18.75
C GLY A 155 -11.15 -9.33 -17.41
N VAL A 156 -9.92 -9.74 -17.12
CA VAL A 156 -9.27 -9.43 -15.83
C VAL A 156 -8.89 -7.96 -15.76
N ASP A 157 -9.48 -7.25 -14.81
CA ASP A 157 -9.20 -5.84 -14.52
C ASP A 157 -8.05 -5.71 -13.51
N ASN A 158 -6.93 -5.15 -13.95
CA ASN A 158 -5.80 -4.83 -13.08
C ASN A 158 -4.91 -3.75 -13.71
N GLU A 159 -5.42 -2.54 -13.85
CA GLU A 159 -4.64 -1.41 -14.37
C GLU A 159 -3.53 -0.97 -13.39
N LEU A 160 -3.65 -1.31 -12.10
CA LEU A 160 -2.58 -1.05 -11.13
C LEU A 160 -1.29 -1.78 -11.51
N ILE A 161 -1.36 -3.07 -11.93
CA ILE A 161 -0.15 -3.78 -12.39
C ILE A 161 0.37 -3.18 -13.70
N ARG A 162 -0.51 -2.68 -14.59
CA ARG A 162 -0.08 -1.99 -15.81
C ARG A 162 0.72 -0.74 -15.46
N ALA A 163 0.26 0.03 -14.48
CA ALA A 163 0.91 1.27 -14.04
C ALA A 163 2.21 1.03 -13.28
N THR A 164 2.32 -0.04 -12.49
CA THR A 164 3.40 -0.24 -11.51
C THR A 164 4.22 -1.50 -11.71
N GLY A 165 3.81 -2.41 -12.58
CA GLY A 165 4.38 -3.75 -12.71
C GLY A 165 5.85 -3.83 -13.12
N CYS A 166 6.38 -2.77 -13.73
CA CYS A 166 7.81 -2.70 -14.11
C CYS A 166 8.66 -1.90 -13.11
N ASN A 167 8.11 -1.53 -11.95
CA ASN A 167 8.89 -0.91 -10.89
C ASN A 167 9.64 -1.97 -10.07
N PHE A 168 10.83 -1.61 -9.61
CA PHE A 168 11.64 -2.45 -8.74
C PHE A 168 10.85 -2.88 -7.49
N ALA A 169 10.14 -1.94 -6.84
CA ALA A 169 9.32 -2.24 -5.68
C ALA A 169 8.26 -3.32 -5.94
N THR A 170 7.60 -3.30 -7.10
CA THR A 170 6.59 -4.31 -7.46
C THR A 170 7.22 -5.65 -7.80
N ARG A 171 8.38 -5.65 -8.46
CA ARG A 171 9.08 -6.88 -8.87
C ARG A 171 9.77 -7.58 -7.69
N ASP A 172 10.52 -6.86 -6.87
CA ASP A 172 11.30 -7.43 -5.79
C ASP A 172 10.57 -7.40 -4.44
N TYR A 173 9.88 -6.28 -4.12
CA TYR A 173 9.10 -6.15 -2.89
C TYR A 173 7.67 -6.69 -3.01
N GLY A 174 7.17 -6.89 -4.22
CA GLY A 174 5.90 -7.57 -4.47
C GLY A 174 5.96 -9.08 -4.28
N THR A 175 7.12 -9.66 -4.01
CA THR A 175 7.22 -11.10 -3.75
C THR A 175 6.68 -11.43 -2.35
N PRO A 176 6.03 -12.58 -2.16
CA PRO A 176 5.52 -13.00 -0.85
C PRO A 176 6.57 -12.96 0.25
N LYS A 177 7.81 -13.33 -0.07
CA LYS A 177 8.92 -13.33 0.90
C LYS A 177 9.21 -11.94 1.47
N VAL A 178 9.30 -10.93 0.61
CA VAL A 178 9.58 -9.56 1.05
C VAL A 178 8.40 -8.98 1.81
N ALA A 179 7.17 -9.26 1.35
CA ALA A 179 5.98 -8.85 2.07
C ALA A 179 5.91 -9.46 3.49
N ASP A 180 6.29 -10.74 3.66
CA ASP A 180 6.40 -11.39 4.97
C ASP A 180 7.46 -10.70 5.85
N GLU A 181 8.64 -10.39 5.30
CA GLU A 181 9.72 -9.73 6.04
C GLU A 181 9.31 -8.33 6.53
N VAL A 182 8.57 -7.57 5.72
CA VAL A 182 8.10 -6.23 6.09
C VAL A 182 7.08 -6.28 7.22
N ILE A 183 6.07 -7.15 7.13
CA ILE A 183 5.03 -7.25 8.17
C ILE A 183 5.59 -7.82 9.47
N THR A 184 6.44 -8.85 9.39
CA THR A 184 7.01 -9.47 10.58
C THR A 184 8.03 -8.60 11.30
N SER A 185 8.61 -7.60 10.63
CA SER A 185 9.60 -6.73 11.26
C SER A 185 8.99 -5.66 12.18
N ILE A 186 7.87 -5.02 11.78
CA ILE A 186 7.25 -3.91 12.52
C ILE A 186 5.80 -3.62 12.12
N GLY A 187 5.25 -4.38 11.17
CA GLY A 187 3.91 -4.13 10.66
C GLY A 187 2.81 -4.54 11.63
N SER A 188 1.69 -3.80 11.61
CA SER A 188 0.44 -4.25 12.23
C SER A 188 -0.38 -4.97 11.17
N PRO A 189 -0.78 -6.23 11.37
CA PRO A 189 -1.49 -7.00 10.36
C PRO A 189 -2.92 -6.48 10.13
N THR A 190 -3.45 -6.74 8.96
CA THR A 190 -4.89 -6.73 8.73
C THR A 190 -5.47 -8.02 9.32
N LEU A 191 -6.59 -7.91 10.02
CA LEU A 191 -7.28 -9.04 10.65
C LEU A 191 -8.55 -9.37 9.86
N VAL A 192 -8.80 -10.63 9.65
CA VAL A 192 -10.02 -11.13 9.00
C VAL A 192 -10.72 -12.09 9.97
N GLU A 193 -11.99 -11.83 10.25
CA GLU A 193 -12.84 -12.70 11.05
C GLU A 193 -14.04 -13.11 10.23
N ILE A 194 -14.36 -14.41 10.25
CA ILE A 194 -15.53 -14.97 9.57
C ILE A 194 -16.43 -15.57 10.65
N THR A 195 -17.60 -14.99 10.81
CA THR A 195 -18.64 -15.41 11.78
C THR A 195 -19.86 -16.00 11.08
N ASP A 196 -20.79 -16.48 11.87
CA ASP A 196 -22.04 -17.11 11.41
C ASP A 196 -21.76 -18.33 10.49
N VAL A 197 -20.71 -19.08 10.78
CA VAL A 197 -20.26 -20.22 9.99
C VAL A 197 -20.80 -21.51 10.58
N ASP A 198 -21.74 -22.14 9.88
CA ASP A 198 -22.31 -23.45 10.23
C ASP A 198 -21.48 -24.60 9.66
N ASP A 199 -20.99 -24.46 8.42
CA ASP A 199 -20.11 -25.44 7.77
C ASP A 199 -18.91 -24.71 7.13
N PRO A 200 -17.66 -24.97 7.56
CA PRO A 200 -16.48 -24.31 7.01
C PRO A 200 -16.16 -24.67 5.55
N LEU A 201 -16.81 -25.68 5.00
CA LEU A 201 -16.68 -26.07 3.60
C LEU A 201 -17.78 -25.50 2.72
N ASN A 202 -19.03 -25.42 3.23
CA ASN A 202 -20.17 -24.97 2.44
C ASN A 202 -21.16 -24.20 3.31
N ASP A 203 -21.18 -22.88 3.14
CA ASP A 203 -22.08 -22.00 3.86
C ASP A 203 -22.45 -20.79 2.99
N ASP A 204 -23.74 -20.56 2.83
CA ASP A 204 -24.25 -19.53 1.94
C ASP A 204 -24.39 -18.14 2.56
N ASP A 205 -24.32 -18.03 3.90
CA ASP A 205 -24.61 -16.77 4.62
C ASP A 205 -23.62 -16.53 5.77
N VAL A 206 -22.37 -16.38 5.44
CA VAL A 206 -21.35 -16.00 6.43
C VAL A 206 -21.17 -14.48 6.49
N THR A 207 -20.69 -14.00 7.63
CA THR A 207 -20.33 -12.60 7.81
C THR A 207 -18.80 -12.46 7.89
N VAL A 208 -18.23 -11.64 7.03
CA VAL A 208 -16.78 -11.36 6.99
C VAL A 208 -16.52 -9.98 7.57
N HIS A 209 -15.69 -9.93 8.60
CA HIS A 209 -15.20 -8.69 9.19
C HIS A 209 -13.73 -8.50 8.84
N VAL A 210 -13.39 -7.28 8.48
CA VAL A 210 -11.99 -6.88 8.23
C VAL A 210 -11.64 -5.74 9.17
N TYR A 211 -10.53 -5.90 9.90
CA TYR A 211 -10.06 -4.93 10.89
C TYR A 211 -8.58 -4.60 10.67
N ALA A 212 -8.14 -3.43 11.14
CA ALA A 212 -6.73 -3.23 11.43
C ALA A 212 -6.39 -3.82 12.80
N SER A 213 -5.14 -4.25 12.99
CA SER A 213 -4.60 -4.58 14.31
C SER A 213 -4.01 -3.35 14.98
N ALA A 214 -4.29 -3.19 16.29
CA ALA A 214 -3.57 -2.23 17.14
C ALA A 214 -2.23 -2.79 17.61
N SER A 215 -2.07 -4.11 17.59
CA SER A 215 -0.85 -4.82 18.01
C SER A 215 0.01 -5.17 16.80
N PRO A 216 1.35 -5.19 16.93
CA PRO A 216 2.21 -5.76 15.92
C PRO A 216 1.99 -7.28 15.83
N LEU A 217 2.37 -7.88 14.70
CA LEU A 217 2.36 -9.33 14.55
C LEU A 217 3.46 -9.94 15.44
N GLU A 218 3.08 -10.90 16.28
CA GLU A 218 4.07 -11.68 17.02
C GLU A 218 4.82 -12.62 16.07
N VAL A 219 6.14 -12.73 16.27
CA VAL A 219 7.00 -13.57 15.45
C VAL A 219 7.72 -14.63 16.28
N SER A 220 7.88 -15.80 15.70
CA SER A 220 8.67 -16.89 16.29
C SER A 220 10.17 -16.57 16.21
N GLY A 221 10.99 -17.34 16.92
CA GLY A 221 12.45 -17.23 16.81
C GLY A 221 13.04 -17.48 15.42
N SER A 222 12.25 -18.02 14.48
CA SER A 222 12.61 -18.18 13.07
C SER A 222 12.18 -16.97 12.20
N GLY A 223 11.61 -15.93 12.79
CA GLY A 223 11.12 -14.74 12.08
C GLY A 223 9.79 -14.92 11.34
N LYS A 224 9.09 -16.03 11.54
CA LYS A 224 7.75 -16.25 10.97
C LYS A 224 6.67 -15.78 11.92
N GLY A 225 5.56 -15.28 11.38
CA GLY A 225 4.38 -14.94 12.17
C GLY A 225 3.93 -16.12 13.06
N LEU A 226 3.61 -15.82 14.31
CA LEU A 226 3.18 -16.81 15.28
C LEU A 226 1.66 -17.01 15.15
N GLY A 227 1.26 -18.22 14.74
CA GLY A 227 -0.15 -18.59 14.69
C GLY A 227 -0.78 -18.66 16.10
N TRP A 228 -2.08 -18.36 16.18
CA TRP A 228 -2.86 -18.36 17.41
C TRP A 228 -2.44 -17.30 18.43
N ALA A 229 -1.69 -16.28 18.00
CA ALA A 229 -1.40 -15.11 18.83
C ALA A 229 -2.68 -14.30 19.08
N SER A 230 -2.73 -13.64 20.21
CA SER A 230 -3.82 -12.71 20.57
C SER A 230 -3.50 -11.32 20.06
N LEU A 231 -4.36 -10.75 19.21
CA LEU A 231 -4.15 -9.46 18.59
C LEU A 231 -5.31 -8.51 18.90
N ASP A 232 -4.98 -7.31 19.35
CA ASP A 232 -5.97 -6.27 19.62
C ASP A 232 -6.51 -5.68 18.32
N VAL A 233 -7.83 -5.61 18.21
CA VAL A 233 -8.50 -4.89 17.11
C VAL A 233 -8.32 -3.39 17.32
N ASP A 234 -7.91 -2.67 16.27
CA ASP A 234 -7.80 -1.21 16.30
C ASP A 234 -9.19 -0.59 16.55
N PRO A 235 -9.36 0.25 17.58
CA PRO A 235 -10.65 0.85 17.92
C PRO A 235 -11.14 1.88 16.88
N ASP A 236 -10.30 2.30 15.94
CA ASP A 236 -10.67 3.27 14.91
C ASP A 236 -11.71 2.66 13.94
N PRO A 237 -12.95 3.18 13.94
CA PRO A 237 -14.02 2.63 13.12
C PRO A 237 -13.77 2.74 11.61
N ARG A 238 -12.84 3.59 11.19
CA ARG A 238 -12.46 3.70 9.77
C ARG A 238 -11.80 2.43 9.24
N PHE A 239 -11.26 1.60 10.12
CA PHE A 239 -10.60 0.34 9.80
C PHE A 239 -11.38 -0.88 10.28
N GLN A 240 -12.68 -0.75 10.39
CA GLN A 240 -13.59 -1.82 10.77
C GLN A 240 -14.68 -1.93 9.70
N THR A 241 -14.64 -3.00 8.93
CA THR A 241 -15.61 -3.23 7.84
C THR A 241 -16.26 -4.60 8.00
N GLN A 242 -17.53 -4.69 7.66
CA GLN A 242 -18.30 -5.92 7.65
C GLN A 242 -18.99 -6.10 6.31
N VAL A 243 -19.02 -7.34 5.80
CA VAL A 243 -19.66 -7.67 4.54
C VAL A 243 -20.22 -9.11 4.60
N LYS A 244 -21.29 -9.37 3.85
CA LYS A 244 -21.79 -10.72 3.63
C LYS A 244 -20.93 -11.48 2.63
N GLY A 245 -20.85 -12.79 2.84
CA GLY A 245 -20.11 -13.69 1.99
C GLY A 245 -20.69 -15.09 2.00
N ARG A 246 -20.07 -15.96 1.24
CA ARG A 246 -20.40 -17.39 1.19
C ARG A 246 -19.13 -18.22 1.07
N ILE A 247 -19.20 -19.45 1.53
CA ILE A 247 -18.14 -20.45 1.40
C ILE A 247 -18.68 -21.57 0.50
N ARG A 248 -17.90 -21.98 -0.50
CA ARG A 248 -18.20 -23.11 -1.40
C ARG A 248 -16.95 -23.95 -1.57
N ASN A 249 -16.98 -25.20 -1.16
CA ASN A 249 -15.83 -26.12 -1.17
C ASN A 249 -14.58 -25.51 -0.50
N GLY A 250 -14.76 -24.78 0.61
CA GLY A 250 -13.66 -24.08 1.30
C GLY A 250 -13.21 -22.77 0.65
N GLU A 251 -13.84 -22.35 -0.44
CA GLU A 251 -13.57 -21.07 -1.12
C GLU A 251 -14.54 -19.99 -0.63
N LEU A 252 -14.01 -18.98 0.08
CA LEU A 252 -14.73 -17.79 0.50
C LEU A 252 -14.89 -16.83 -0.68
N SER A 253 -16.06 -16.26 -0.83
CA SER A 253 -16.31 -15.10 -1.68
C SER A 253 -17.23 -14.11 -0.98
N THR A 254 -16.92 -12.81 -1.05
CA THR A 254 -17.76 -11.75 -0.49
C THR A 254 -18.56 -11.04 -1.57
N GLU A 255 -19.65 -10.38 -1.16
CA GLU A 255 -20.27 -9.33 -1.94
C GLU A 255 -19.29 -8.15 -2.14
N PRO A 256 -19.51 -7.28 -3.16
CA PRO A 256 -18.73 -6.04 -3.29
C PRO A 256 -18.99 -5.08 -2.13
N PHE A 257 -17.93 -4.51 -1.56
CA PHE A 257 -18.00 -3.56 -0.44
C PHE A 257 -16.86 -2.53 -0.50
N ASP A 258 -16.98 -1.44 0.24
CA ASP A 258 -15.88 -0.49 0.37
C ASP A 258 -14.99 -0.90 1.54
N LEU A 259 -13.71 -1.09 1.25
CA LEU A 259 -12.71 -1.57 2.19
C LEU A 259 -11.67 -0.49 2.46
N ARG A 260 -11.35 -0.27 3.73
CA ARG A 260 -10.18 0.50 4.14
C ARG A 260 -9.32 -0.34 5.06
N VAL A 261 -8.09 -0.60 4.64
CA VAL A 261 -7.09 -1.30 5.44
C VAL A 261 -5.97 -0.35 5.83
N ARG A 262 -5.49 -0.46 7.06
CA ARG A 262 -4.33 0.31 7.52
C ARG A 262 -3.07 -0.27 6.88
N LEU A 263 -2.21 0.61 6.39
CA LEU A 263 -0.90 0.27 5.89
C LEU A 263 0.13 0.82 6.88
N ARG A 264 0.60 -0.03 7.78
CA ARG A 264 1.64 0.33 8.74
C ARG A 264 2.88 -0.50 8.45
N GLU A 265 3.88 0.15 7.93
CA GLU A 265 5.18 -0.41 7.56
C GLU A 265 6.28 0.45 8.18
N GLN A 266 7.56 0.06 7.98
CA GLN A 266 8.72 0.71 8.61
C GLN A 266 8.75 2.23 8.55
N ILE A 267 8.28 2.82 7.47
CA ILE A 267 8.36 4.26 7.20
C ILE A 267 7.03 4.85 6.74
N VAL A 268 5.95 4.05 6.75
CA VAL A 268 4.62 4.47 6.28
C VAL A 268 3.57 4.13 7.34
N ASP A 269 2.76 5.11 7.72
CA ASP A 269 1.49 4.90 8.44
C ASP A 269 0.37 5.57 7.65
N SER A 270 -0.20 4.82 6.74
CA SER A 270 -1.20 5.27 5.80
C SER A 270 -2.34 4.26 5.74
N TYR A 271 -3.10 4.30 4.68
CA TYR A 271 -4.19 3.36 4.45
C TYR A 271 -4.31 3.03 2.96
N ARG A 272 -4.91 1.89 2.67
CA ARG A 272 -5.42 1.56 1.33
C ARG A 272 -6.93 1.60 1.36
N GLU A 273 -7.51 2.28 0.41
CA GLU A 273 -8.95 2.34 0.23
C GLU A 273 -9.31 1.72 -1.11
N VAL A 274 -10.09 0.64 -1.05
CA VAL A 274 -10.50 -0.14 -2.22
C VAL A 274 -12.02 -0.10 -2.31
N ARG A 275 -12.55 0.55 -3.31
CA ARG A 275 -13.99 0.63 -3.59
C ARG A 275 -14.46 -0.62 -4.31
N LYS A 276 -15.70 -1.05 -4.00
CA LYS A 276 -16.29 -2.30 -4.52
C LYS A 276 -15.33 -3.48 -4.38
N ALA A 277 -14.61 -3.53 -3.26
CA ALA A 277 -13.69 -4.63 -2.96
C ALA A 277 -14.45 -5.96 -2.90
N GLN A 278 -13.86 -7.02 -3.42
CA GLN A 278 -14.29 -8.40 -3.27
C GLN A 278 -13.13 -9.20 -2.70
N ILE A 279 -13.39 -10.02 -1.70
CA ILE A 279 -12.43 -10.99 -1.18
C ILE A 279 -12.78 -12.35 -1.76
N ARG A 280 -11.79 -13.03 -2.33
CA ARG A 280 -11.88 -14.45 -2.72
C ARG A 280 -10.68 -15.17 -2.13
N ALA A 281 -10.94 -16.21 -1.34
CA ALA A 281 -9.89 -16.88 -0.58
C ALA A 281 -10.21 -18.34 -0.31
N THR A 282 -9.19 -19.18 -0.38
CA THR A 282 -9.23 -20.55 0.11
C THR A 282 -9.03 -20.53 1.63
N ILE A 283 -9.93 -21.16 2.37
CA ILE A 283 -9.85 -21.32 3.81
C ILE A 283 -9.46 -22.75 4.13
N LYS A 284 -8.41 -22.89 4.94
CA LYS A 284 -8.11 -24.14 5.65
C LYS A 284 -8.38 -23.89 7.13
N ALA A 285 -9.55 -24.36 7.59
CA ALA A 285 -10.03 -24.09 8.94
C ALA A 285 -8.99 -24.42 10.00
N GLY A 286 -8.66 -23.46 10.87
CA GLY A 286 -7.64 -23.63 11.90
C GLY A 286 -6.17 -23.63 11.40
N GLU A 287 -5.92 -23.50 10.10
CA GLU A 287 -4.56 -23.54 9.54
C GLU A 287 -4.18 -22.23 8.82
N SER A 288 -4.97 -21.79 7.85
CA SER A 288 -4.61 -20.64 7.01
C SER A 288 -5.79 -20.09 6.21
N ILE A 289 -5.61 -18.88 5.74
CA ILE A 289 -6.38 -18.27 4.67
C ILE A 289 -5.43 -17.74 3.59
N GLU A 290 -5.71 -18.01 2.32
CA GLU A 290 -4.90 -17.49 1.20
C GLU A 290 -5.83 -17.06 0.07
N GLY A 291 -5.61 -15.85 -0.47
CA GLY A 291 -6.50 -15.36 -1.53
C GLY A 291 -6.13 -13.99 -2.07
N GLY A 292 -7.15 -13.26 -2.51
CA GLY A 292 -7.01 -11.93 -3.06
C GLY A 292 -8.10 -10.96 -2.63
N ILE A 293 -7.74 -9.68 -2.64
CA ILE A 293 -8.62 -8.53 -2.55
C ILE A 293 -8.63 -7.89 -3.93
N TYR A 294 -9.79 -7.80 -4.55
CA TYR A 294 -9.99 -7.28 -5.89
C TYR A 294 -10.95 -6.10 -5.83
N GLY A 295 -10.66 -5.04 -6.58
CA GLY A 295 -11.51 -3.85 -6.57
C GLY A 295 -10.79 -2.62 -7.08
N TYR A 296 -11.35 -1.45 -6.84
CA TYR A 296 -10.83 -0.19 -7.35
C TYR A 296 -10.11 0.59 -6.26
N HIS A 297 -8.79 0.60 -6.31
CA HIS A 297 -7.94 1.31 -5.36
C HIS A 297 -8.02 2.82 -5.62
N THR A 298 -8.32 3.62 -4.60
CA THR A 298 -8.44 5.07 -4.77
C THR A 298 -7.06 5.71 -4.98
N LEU A 299 -6.97 6.63 -5.96
CA LEU A 299 -5.72 7.36 -6.22
C LEU A 299 -5.26 8.13 -4.98
N ALA A 300 -6.19 8.70 -4.24
CA ALA A 300 -5.89 9.47 -3.02
C ALA A 300 -5.15 8.62 -1.98
N SER A 301 -5.55 7.35 -1.77
CA SER A 301 -4.86 6.49 -0.80
C SER A 301 -3.51 5.97 -1.32
N ILE A 302 -3.37 5.77 -2.64
CA ILE A 302 -2.09 5.42 -3.24
C ILE A 302 -1.10 6.59 -3.09
N GLU A 303 -1.53 7.80 -3.41
CA GLU A 303 -0.71 9.00 -3.32
C GLU A 303 -0.31 9.31 -1.87
N GLU A 304 -1.24 9.13 -0.92
CA GLU A 304 -0.95 9.28 0.50
C GLU A 304 0.16 8.32 0.96
N GLY A 305 0.13 7.07 0.53
CA GLY A 305 1.20 6.11 0.81
C GLY A 305 2.57 6.58 0.27
N TYR A 306 2.62 7.16 -0.92
CA TYR A 306 3.86 7.71 -1.46
C TYR A 306 4.31 8.97 -0.72
N HIS A 307 3.39 9.86 -0.33
CA HIS A 307 3.73 11.04 0.46
C HIS A 307 4.36 10.66 1.81
N GLN A 308 3.80 9.67 2.49
CA GLN A 308 4.32 9.16 3.77
C GLN A 308 5.68 8.46 3.62
N SER A 309 5.91 7.80 2.49
CA SER A 309 7.15 7.11 2.16
C SER A 309 8.35 8.06 2.07
N THR A 310 8.15 9.30 1.66
CA THR A 310 9.17 10.32 1.40
C THR A 310 10.25 9.88 0.40
N GLN A 311 11.22 10.74 0.08
CA GLN A 311 12.33 10.36 -0.80
C GLN A 311 13.22 9.25 -0.18
N VAL A 312 13.19 9.09 1.14
CA VAL A 312 13.95 8.02 1.82
C VAL A 312 13.41 6.66 1.40
N GLY A 313 12.10 6.47 1.48
CA GLY A 313 11.47 5.23 1.03
C GLY A 313 11.63 5.01 -0.48
N ALA A 314 11.48 6.06 -1.28
CA ALA A 314 11.69 5.97 -2.71
C ALA A 314 13.13 5.52 -3.08
N ASN A 315 14.12 5.98 -2.33
CA ASN A 315 15.51 5.54 -2.53
C ASN A 315 15.71 4.06 -2.15
N LEU A 316 15.09 3.60 -1.06
CA LEU A 316 15.17 2.21 -0.62
C LEU A 316 14.48 1.26 -1.63
N THR A 317 13.34 1.67 -2.16
CA THR A 317 12.55 0.88 -3.11
C THR A 317 12.89 1.17 -4.57
N ARG A 318 13.92 1.97 -4.83
CA ARG A 318 14.44 2.32 -6.17
C ARG A 318 13.32 2.79 -7.11
N MET A 319 12.51 3.74 -6.67
CA MET A 319 11.41 4.27 -7.45
C MET A 319 11.47 5.80 -7.57
N SER A 320 10.64 6.35 -8.46
CA SER A 320 10.37 7.78 -8.58
C SER A 320 8.91 8.05 -8.25
N CYS A 321 8.63 8.71 -7.12
CA CYS A 321 7.25 9.05 -6.75
C CYS A 321 6.54 9.90 -7.82
N PRO A 322 7.14 10.95 -8.41
CA PRO A 322 6.49 11.71 -9.48
C PRO A 322 6.13 10.84 -10.69
N ALA A 323 7.01 9.90 -11.07
CA ALA A 323 6.75 9.00 -12.20
C ALA A 323 5.62 8.01 -11.90
N LEU A 324 5.61 7.44 -10.70
CA LEU A 324 4.56 6.51 -10.26
C LEU A 324 3.20 7.18 -10.12
N ILE A 325 3.13 8.33 -9.46
CA ILE A 325 1.88 9.10 -9.30
C ILE A 325 1.32 9.47 -10.67
N LYS A 326 2.17 9.93 -11.59
CA LYS A 326 1.75 10.19 -12.97
C LYS A 326 1.22 8.94 -13.66
N SER A 327 1.89 7.79 -13.48
CA SER A 327 1.49 6.53 -14.09
C SER A 327 0.14 6.05 -13.56
N VAL A 328 -0.06 5.97 -12.25
CA VAL A 328 -1.33 5.52 -11.68
C VAL A 328 -2.49 6.46 -12.04
N ARG A 329 -2.26 7.77 -12.13
CA ARG A 329 -3.26 8.72 -12.61
C ARG A 329 -3.62 8.50 -14.09
N SER A 330 -2.66 8.14 -14.93
CA SER A 330 -2.89 7.93 -16.37
C SER A 330 -3.56 6.60 -16.68
N HIS A 331 -3.47 5.62 -15.77
CA HIS A 331 -4.10 4.30 -15.91
C HIS A 331 -5.36 4.15 -15.04
N ALA A 332 -5.78 5.22 -14.36
CA ALA A 332 -7.02 5.21 -13.60
C ALA A 332 -8.21 4.96 -14.53
N ASP A 333 -9.05 3.99 -14.19
CA ASP A 333 -10.09 3.45 -15.06
C ASP A 333 -11.50 3.49 -14.46
N ALA A 334 -11.65 3.97 -13.20
CA ALA A 334 -12.93 3.95 -12.51
C ALA A 334 -13.22 5.20 -11.68
N PHE A 335 -14.49 5.38 -11.37
CA PHE A 335 -15.02 6.45 -10.50
C PHE A 335 -14.64 7.86 -10.99
N PRO A 336 -15.15 8.30 -12.16
CA PRO A 336 -14.85 9.64 -12.66
C PRO A 336 -15.36 10.72 -11.69
N ASP A 337 -14.50 11.69 -11.42
CA ASP A 337 -14.87 12.90 -10.68
C ASP A 337 -15.91 13.72 -11.47
N PRO A 338 -17.04 14.08 -10.88
CA PRO A 338 -18.13 14.75 -11.61
C PRO A 338 -17.75 16.13 -12.20
N LYS A 339 -16.73 16.79 -11.64
CA LYS A 339 -16.31 18.12 -12.08
C LYS A 339 -15.26 18.07 -13.19
N SER A 340 -14.28 17.18 -13.04
CA SER A 340 -13.16 17.10 -13.98
C SER A 340 -13.33 16.01 -15.03
N GLY A 341 -14.21 15.03 -14.84
CA GLY A 341 -14.36 13.85 -15.67
C GLY A 341 -13.19 12.85 -15.55
N ARG A 342 -12.20 13.12 -14.72
CA ARG A 342 -11.04 12.23 -14.53
C ARG A 342 -11.36 11.11 -13.57
N ASN A 343 -10.91 9.90 -13.89
CA ASN A 343 -11.04 8.78 -12.99
C ASN A 343 -10.24 9.00 -11.68
N THR A 344 -10.80 8.56 -10.55
CA THR A 344 -10.25 8.74 -9.21
C THR A 344 -9.83 7.43 -8.54
N ALA A 345 -10.03 6.31 -9.24
CA ALA A 345 -9.63 5.01 -8.77
C ALA A 345 -9.07 4.16 -9.93
N ILE A 346 -8.31 3.13 -9.59
CA ILE A 346 -7.66 2.22 -10.52
C ILE A 346 -7.98 0.78 -10.13
N SER A 347 -8.35 -0.05 -11.13
CA SER A 347 -8.60 -1.47 -10.92
C SER A 347 -7.34 -2.16 -10.40
N SER A 348 -7.49 -3.05 -9.43
CA SER A 348 -6.38 -3.65 -8.72
C SER A 348 -6.67 -5.05 -8.22
N ALA A 349 -5.63 -5.84 -8.10
CA ALA A 349 -5.62 -7.12 -7.41
C ALA A 349 -4.47 -7.14 -6.39
N LEU A 350 -4.80 -7.48 -5.16
CA LEU A 350 -3.83 -7.71 -4.09
C LEU A 350 -3.93 -9.18 -3.69
N ARG A 351 -2.81 -9.85 -3.51
CA ARG A 351 -2.80 -11.18 -2.89
C ARG A 351 -2.45 -11.08 -1.42
N PHE A 352 -2.97 -12.03 -0.65
CA PHE A 352 -2.66 -12.12 0.78
C PHE A 352 -2.54 -13.58 1.24
N ARG A 353 -1.85 -13.73 2.37
CA ARG A 353 -1.83 -14.94 3.20
C ARG A 353 -2.12 -14.56 4.63
N GLY A 354 -2.75 -15.47 5.37
CA GLY A 354 -3.03 -15.27 6.77
C GLY A 354 -2.88 -16.55 7.58
N ILE A 355 -2.57 -16.37 8.85
CA ILE A 355 -2.42 -17.41 9.86
C ILE A 355 -3.53 -17.27 10.90
N PRO A 356 -3.92 -18.33 11.60
CA PRO A 356 -4.94 -18.25 12.65
C PRO A 356 -4.52 -17.28 13.77
N ALA A 357 -5.47 -16.51 14.29
CA ALA A 357 -5.25 -15.57 15.39
C ALA A 357 -6.46 -15.51 16.31
N PHE A 358 -6.26 -15.09 17.56
CA PHE A 358 -7.33 -14.67 18.46
C PHE A 358 -7.48 -13.15 18.40
N LEU A 359 -8.72 -12.66 18.26
CA LEU A 359 -9.01 -11.24 18.18
C LEU A 359 -9.56 -10.73 19.50
N ILE A 360 -8.90 -9.72 20.06
CA ILE A 360 -9.34 -9.00 21.25
C ILE A 360 -10.05 -7.74 20.76
N LYS A 361 -11.39 -7.75 20.82
CA LYS A 361 -12.20 -6.60 20.43
C LYS A 361 -12.24 -5.58 21.56
N PRO A 362 -12.19 -4.24 21.23
CA PRO A 362 -12.36 -3.23 22.24
C PRO A 362 -13.70 -3.40 22.95
N ALA A 363 -13.72 -3.25 24.28
CA ALA A 363 -14.95 -3.33 25.06
C ALA A 363 -15.97 -2.32 24.48
N GLN A 364 -17.13 -2.81 24.05
CA GLN A 364 -18.22 -1.92 23.67
C GLN A 364 -18.53 -1.06 24.89
N LYS A 365 -18.38 0.27 24.78
CA LYS A 365 -18.90 1.19 25.78
C LYS A 365 -20.41 0.98 25.81
N VAL A 366 -20.87 0.23 26.80
CA VAL A 366 -22.30 0.19 27.11
C VAL A 366 -22.67 1.63 27.40
N ALA A 367 -23.50 2.22 26.54
CA ALA A 367 -24.07 3.53 26.80
C ALA A 367 -24.86 3.38 28.12
N GLN A 368 -24.28 3.82 29.23
CA GLN A 368 -25.03 3.98 30.45
C GLN A 368 -26.07 5.04 30.15
N GLY A 369 -27.28 4.56 29.88
CA GLY A 369 -28.45 5.41 29.80
C GLY A 369 -28.55 6.21 31.08
N SER A 370 -28.45 7.51 30.96
CA SER A 370 -28.83 8.44 31.99
C SER A 370 -30.29 8.19 32.34
N GLN A 371 -30.51 7.38 33.39
CA GLN A 371 -31.74 7.48 34.18
C GLN A 371 -31.58 8.68 35.09
N GLN A 372 -32.25 9.75 34.76
CA GLN A 372 -32.80 10.75 35.69
C GLN A 372 -34.17 11.14 35.21
#